data_deefc438d703a4999c9014394a7033f3
#
_entry.id   deefc438d703a4999c9014394a7033f3
#
_cell.length_a   1.000
_cell.length_b   1.000
_cell.length_c   1.000
_cell.angle_alpha   90.00
_cell.angle_beta   90.00
_cell.angle_gamma   90.00
#
_symmetry.space_group_name_H-M   'P 1'
#
loop_
_entity.id
_entity.type
_entity.pdbx_description
1 polymer ?
#
loop_
_entity_poly.entity_id
_entity_poly.type
_entity_poly.pdbx_seq_one_letter_code
_entity_poly.pdbx_strand_id
1 'polypeptide(L)'
;MQAGLTGPVAAEITERLTQALRPTHLQVTDDSEKHRGHGGYNAQSGESHFTVVIESPVFAGKSRVQRQRAVNDALRDLLVERVHALAIKARAPGEG
;
A
#
# COMPACT_ATOMS: atom_id res chain seq x y z
N MET A 1 17.23 9.52 -3.01
CA MET A 1 16.37 10.46 -2.27
C MET A 1 14.93 10.01 -2.32
N GLN A 2 14.28 10.00 -1.25
CA GLN A 2 12.95 9.41 -1.14
C GLN A 2 11.85 10.46 -1.17
N ALA A 3 11.94 11.37 -2.11
CA ALA A 3 10.98 12.43 -2.24
C ALA A 3 9.59 11.89 -2.39
N GLY A 4 8.70 11.86 -1.82
CA GLY A 4 7.38 11.26 -1.94
C GLY A 4 7.07 10.25 -0.88
N LEU A 5 8.08 9.79 -0.17
CA LEU A 5 7.83 8.92 0.97
C LEU A 5 7.70 9.79 2.20
N THR A 6 6.62 9.58 2.95
CA THR A 6 6.28 10.46 4.04
C THR A 6 6.62 9.90 5.41
N GLY A 7 7.06 8.64 5.52
CA GLY A 7 7.41 8.12 6.81
C GLY A 7 7.84 6.68 6.76
N PRO A 8 8.21 6.12 7.92
CA PRO A 8 8.79 4.79 7.97
C PRO A 8 7.81 3.68 7.57
N VAL A 9 6.53 3.84 7.83
CA VAL A 9 5.57 2.80 7.43
C VAL A 9 5.39 2.80 5.92
N ALA A 10 5.28 3.96 5.29
CA ALA A 10 5.18 4.04 3.84
C ALA A 10 6.42 3.45 3.18
N ALA A 11 7.60 3.73 3.73
CA ALA A 11 8.84 3.18 3.21
C ALA A 11 8.87 1.66 3.34
N GLU A 12 8.39 1.14 4.44
CA GLU A 12 8.35 -0.29 4.68
C GLU A 12 7.39 -0.98 3.70
N ILE A 13 6.22 -0.40 3.49
CA ILE A 13 5.26 -0.92 2.53
C ILE A 13 5.90 -0.98 1.14
N THR A 14 6.54 0.10 0.74
CA THR A 14 7.19 0.18 -0.56
C THR A 14 8.22 -0.92 -0.71
N GLU A 15 9.06 -1.09 0.28
CA GLU A 15 10.12 -2.09 0.22
C GLU A 15 9.57 -3.51 0.13
N ARG A 16 8.59 -3.83 0.97
CA ARG A 16 8.04 -5.17 0.98
C ARG A 16 7.35 -5.52 -0.32
N LEU A 17 6.59 -4.59 -0.87
CA LEU A 17 5.92 -4.85 -2.14
C LEU A 17 6.91 -4.96 -3.28
N THR A 18 7.96 -4.15 -3.25
CA THR A 18 8.98 -4.21 -4.27
C THR A 18 9.68 -5.57 -4.29
N GLN A 19 10.01 -6.08 -3.12
CA GLN A 19 10.71 -7.36 -3.02
C GLN A 19 9.80 -8.54 -3.34
N ALA A 20 8.55 -8.49 -2.90
CA ALA A 20 7.65 -9.63 -3.03
C ALA A 20 7.02 -9.72 -4.42
N LEU A 21 6.67 -8.59 -5.02
CA LEU A 21 5.84 -8.58 -6.22
C LEU A 21 6.54 -7.98 -7.44
N ARG A 22 7.69 -7.37 -7.26
CA ARG A 22 8.52 -6.82 -8.33
C ARG A 22 7.71 -5.95 -9.29
N PRO A 23 7.10 -4.89 -8.78
CA PRO A 23 6.19 -4.09 -9.60
C PRO A 23 6.93 -3.29 -10.67
N THR A 24 6.23 -3.06 -11.78
CA THR A 24 6.70 -2.12 -12.79
C THR A 24 6.29 -0.70 -12.43
N HIS A 25 5.31 -0.56 -11.55
CA HIS A 25 4.88 0.73 -11.05
C HIS A 25 4.34 0.54 -9.64
N LEU A 26 4.70 1.44 -8.75
CA LEU A 26 4.24 1.37 -7.37
C LEU A 26 4.11 2.76 -6.79
N GLN A 27 2.95 3.06 -6.24
CA GLN A 27 2.70 4.31 -5.54
C GLN A 27 2.04 4.00 -4.21
N VAL A 28 2.62 4.49 -3.13
CA VAL A 28 2.07 4.33 -1.79
C VAL A 28 1.76 5.71 -1.26
N THR A 29 0.51 5.93 -0.90
CA THR A 29 0.04 7.21 -0.40
C THR A 29 -0.45 7.07 1.02
N ASP A 30 0.03 7.94 1.89
CA ASP A 30 -0.44 7.99 3.26
C ASP A 30 -1.68 8.89 3.29
N ASP A 31 -2.82 8.27 3.53
CA ASP A 31 -4.11 8.99 3.54
C ASP A 31 -4.49 9.52 4.91
N SER A 32 -3.63 9.34 5.90
CA SER A 32 -3.94 9.78 7.26
C SER A 32 -4.18 11.27 7.32
N GLU A 33 -3.53 12.04 6.48
CA GLU A 33 -3.72 13.49 6.44
C GLU A 33 -5.14 13.88 6.08
N LYS A 34 -5.82 13.05 5.32
CA LYS A 34 -7.20 13.36 4.91
C LYS A 34 -8.17 13.31 6.08
N HIS A 35 -7.78 12.72 7.18
CA HIS A 35 -8.63 12.60 8.36
C HIS A 35 -8.35 13.65 9.41
N ARG A 36 -7.41 14.54 9.15
CA ARG A 36 -6.95 15.49 10.15
C ARG A 36 -8.05 16.40 10.62
N GLY A 37 -8.91 16.82 10.15
CA GLY A 37 -9.96 17.69 10.69
C GLY A 37 -11.13 16.95 11.29
N HIS A 38 -11.08 15.64 11.32
CA HIS A 38 -12.18 14.83 11.81
C HIS A 38 -11.96 14.43 13.26
N GLY A 39 -13.01 14.23 13.99
CA GLY A 39 -12.89 13.92 15.40
C GLY A 39 -12.07 12.66 15.70
N GLY A 40 -11.94 11.79 14.75
CA GLY A 40 -11.18 10.58 14.95
C GLY A 40 -9.69 10.68 14.68
N TYR A 41 -9.22 11.83 14.23
CA TYR A 41 -7.81 11.94 13.90
C TYR A 41 -6.95 11.79 15.16
N ASN A 42 -5.92 10.99 15.05
CA ASN A 42 -4.97 10.79 16.11
C ASN A 42 -3.57 11.02 15.56
N ALA A 43 -2.91 12.05 16.02
CA ALA A 43 -1.58 12.39 15.52
C ALA A 43 -0.57 11.29 15.76
N GLN A 44 -0.74 10.51 16.79
CA GLN A 44 0.16 9.40 17.09
C GLN A 44 -0.01 8.23 16.13
N SER A 45 -1.13 8.18 15.45
CA SER A 45 -1.43 7.13 14.49
C SER A 45 -1.37 7.65 13.06
N GLY A 46 -0.58 8.67 12.80
CA GLY A 46 -0.57 9.37 11.54
C GLY A 46 -0.31 8.51 10.32
N GLU A 47 0.38 7.38 10.46
CA GLU A 47 0.63 6.49 9.35
C GLU A 47 -0.18 5.21 9.48
N SER A 48 -1.50 5.31 9.48
CA SER A 48 -2.36 4.15 9.67
C SER A 48 -3.30 3.86 8.51
N HIS A 49 -3.45 4.79 7.57
CA HIS A 49 -4.37 4.63 6.42
C HIS A 49 -3.60 4.89 5.13
N PHE A 50 -3.61 3.91 4.23
CA PHE A 50 -2.80 4.00 3.01
C PHE A 50 -3.60 3.60 1.79
N THR A 51 -3.20 4.16 0.65
CA THR A 51 -3.63 3.69 -0.67
C THR A 51 -2.39 3.20 -1.42
N VAL A 52 -2.48 1.99 -1.96
CA VAL A 52 -1.42 1.40 -2.77
C VAL A 52 -1.93 1.24 -4.20
N VAL A 53 -1.20 1.82 -5.14
CA VAL A 53 -1.43 1.58 -6.57
C VAL A 53 -0.23 0.79 -7.05
N ILE A 54 -0.46 -0.43 -7.53
CA ILE A 54 0.63 -1.33 -7.90
C ILE A 54 0.35 -2.01 -9.22
N GLU A 55 1.34 -1.99 -10.10
CA GLU A 55 1.30 -2.70 -11.38
C GLU A 55 2.42 -3.71 -11.38
N SER A 56 2.08 -4.97 -11.66
CA SER A 56 3.09 -6.03 -11.66
C SER A 56 2.69 -7.16 -12.59
N PRO A 57 3.67 -7.73 -13.32
CA PRO A 57 3.40 -8.90 -14.16
C PRO A 57 2.84 -10.09 -13.40
N VAL A 58 3.12 -10.20 -12.10
CA VAL A 58 2.61 -11.33 -11.33
C VAL A 58 1.09 -11.32 -11.22
N PHE A 59 0.45 -10.21 -11.52
CA PHE A 59 -1.00 -10.11 -11.45
C PHE A 59 -1.70 -10.58 -12.73
N ALA A 60 -0.98 -10.85 -13.78
CA ALA A 60 -1.57 -11.28 -15.03
C ALA A 60 -2.34 -12.60 -14.82
N GLY A 61 -3.57 -12.64 -15.30
CA GLY A 61 -4.39 -13.84 -15.16
C GLY A 61 -5.00 -14.04 -13.79
N LYS A 62 -4.78 -13.14 -12.85
CA LYS A 62 -5.33 -13.28 -11.50
C LYS A 62 -6.58 -12.44 -11.33
N SER A 63 -7.51 -12.95 -10.54
CA SER A 63 -8.71 -12.20 -10.19
C SER A 63 -8.35 -11.03 -9.26
N ARG A 64 -9.31 -10.12 -9.10
CA ARG A 64 -9.14 -9.00 -8.19
C ARG A 64 -8.85 -9.46 -6.76
N VAL A 65 -9.57 -10.49 -6.31
CA VAL A 65 -9.37 -11.02 -4.96
C VAL A 65 -7.97 -11.61 -4.81
N GLN A 66 -7.52 -12.36 -5.83
CA GLN A 66 -6.20 -12.96 -5.78
C GLN A 66 -5.09 -11.89 -5.72
N ARG A 67 -5.28 -10.81 -6.46
CA ARG A 67 -4.31 -9.71 -6.44
C ARG A 67 -4.26 -9.04 -5.08
N GLN A 68 -5.42 -8.80 -4.48
CA GLN A 68 -5.47 -8.21 -3.15
C GLN A 68 -4.84 -9.12 -2.11
N ARG A 69 -5.05 -10.42 -2.22
CA ARG A 69 -4.42 -11.36 -1.30
C ARG A 69 -2.89 -11.32 -1.41
N ALA A 70 -2.38 -11.21 -2.63
CA ALA A 70 -0.94 -11.15 -2.81
C ALA A 70 -0.35 -9.92 -2.12
N VAL A 71 -1.01 -8.78 -2.24
CA VAL A 71 -0.55 -7.56 -1.56
C VAL A 71 -0.68 -7.71 -0.05
N ASN A 72 -1.81 -8.23 0.42
CA ASN A 72 -2.02 -8.40 1.87
C ASN A 72 -1.01 -9.38 2.46
N ASP A 73 -0.70 -10.46 1.75
CA ASP A 73 0.29 -11.41 2.25
C ASP A 73 1.68 -10.80 2.37
N ALA A 74 2.04 -9.96 1.40
CA ALA A 74 3.34 -9.30 1.43
C ALA A 74 3.46 -8.32 2.59
N LEU A 75 2.33 -7.80 3.07
CA LEU A 75 2.30 -6.79 4.12
C LEU A 75 1.73 -7.31 5.43
N ARG A 76 1.61 -8.62 5.59
CA ARG A 76 0.86 -9.22 6.70
C ARG A 76 1.23 -8.63 8.07
N ASP A 77 2.50 -8.57 8.38
CA ASP A 77 2.92 -8.09 9.69
C ASP A 77 2.54 -6.64 9.91
N LEU A 78 2.69 -5.83 8.88
CA LEU A 78 2.35 -4.42 8.98
C LEU A 78 0.86 -4.21 9.16
N LEU A 79 0.05 -5.02 8.48
CA LEU A 79 -1.41 -4.91 8.61
C LEU A 79 -1.88 -5.25 10.01
N VAL A 80 -1.21 -6.17 10.66
CA VAL A 80 -1.56 -6.53 12.03
C VAL A 80 -1.13 -5.46 13.01
N GLU A 81 0.05 -4.88 12.81
CA GLU A 81 0.67 -4.06 13.85
C GLU A 81 0.50 -2.57 13.63
N ARG A 82 0.44 -2.11 12.39
CA ARG A 82 0.59 -0.68 12.12
C ARG A 82 -0.43 -0.09 11.18
N VAL A 83 -0.98 -0.85 10.27
CA VAL A 83 -1.85 -0.33 9.22
C VAL A 83 -3.28 -0.70 9.54
N HIS A 84 -4.14 0.29 9.77
CA HIS A 84 -5.53 0.05 10.08
C HIS A 84 -6.40 -0.10 8.85
N ALA A 85 -6.06 0.58 7.77
CA ALA A 85 -6.83 0.51 6.55
C ALA A 85 -5.91 0.60 5.35
N LEU A 86 -6.18 -0.23 4.35
CA LEU A 86 -5.37 -0.27 3.15
C LEU A 86 -6.27 -0.42 1.93
N ALA A 87 -6.26 0.58 1.07
CA ALA A 87 -6.94 0.51 -0.21
C ALA A 87 -5.91 0.06 -1.26
N ILE A 88 -6.28 -0.93 -2.05
CA ILE A 88 -5.37 -1.55 -3.01
C ILE A 88 -5.94 -1.44 -4.41
N LYS A 89 -5.15 -0.91 -5.32
CA LYS A 89 -5.47 -0.89 -6.75
C LYS A 89 -4.35 -1.63 -7.47
N ALA A 90 -4.60 -2.90 -7.79
CA ALA A 90 -3.61 -3.78 -8.37
C ALA A 90 -3.98 -4.13 -9.80
N ARG A 91 -3.00 -4.06 -10.69
CA ARG A 91 -3.23 -4.40 -12.09
C ARG A 91 -1.98 -5.04 -12.69
N ALA A 92 -2.17 -5.71 -13.82
CA ALA A 92 -1.05 -6.21 -14.59
C ALA A 92 -0.67 -5.16 -15.65
N PRO A 93 0.58 -5.18 -16.12
CA PRO A 93 0.99 -4.26 -17.18
C PRO A 93 0.13 -4.45 -18.42
N GLY A 94 -0.26 -3.36 -19.03
CA GLY A 94 -1.09 -3.39 -20.21
C GLY A 94 -2.60 -3.41 -19.96
N GLU A 95 -3.02 -3.60 -18.73
CA GLU A 95 -4.43 -3.48 -18.38
C GLU A 95 -4.80 -2.01 -18.25
N GLY A 96 -5.92 -1.66 -18.76
CA GLY A 96 -6.39 -0.29 -18.78
C GLY A 96 -6.69 0.35 -17.43
#